data_7ea6ea52326eca5d488e22c3e718ad0b
#
_entry.id   7ea6ea52326eca5d488e22c3e718ad0b
#
_cell.length_a   1.000
_cell.length_b   1.000
_cell.length_c   1.000
_cell.angle_alpha   90.00
_cell.angle_beta   90.00
_cell.angle_gamma   90.00
#
_symmetry.space_group_name_H-M   'P 1'
#
loop_
_entity.id
_entity.type
_entity.pdbx_description
1 polymer ?
#
loop_
_entity_poly.entity_id
_entity_poly.type
_entity_poly.pdbx_seq_one_letter_code
_entity_poly.pdbx_strand_id
1 'polypeptide(L)'
;MTTPRAAAGARFLGPTLLALTLLGLSALLGACSSATSSAGSAAGGTASTAAVHTTCSQVSAVLSDGPDPDSDPVGYAEAQILPLGQIHTSDAQLRAAIGKLASAYRAFFDSNGTSSSAKLSVAAASKRINSFCPGAAS
;
A
#
# COMPACT_ATOMS: atom_id res chain seq x y z
N MET A 1 -9.02 35.98 32.96
CA MET A 1 -8.42 36.97 32.06
C MET A 1 -7.19 36.34 31.44
N THR A 2 -7.28 35.79 30.26
CA THR A 2 -6.10 35.41 29.47
C THR A 2 -6.55 35.27 28.01
N THR A 3 -5.96 36.08 27.17
CA THR A 3 -6.24 36.41 25.79
C THR A 3 -6.02 35.23 24.81
N PRO A 4 -6.79 35.14 23.71
CA PRO A 4 -6.54 34.21 22.63
C PRO A 4 -5.45 34.77 21.69
N ARG A 5 -4.49 33.93 21.33
CA ARG A 5 -3.44 34.26 20.37
C ARG A 5 -3.85 33.71 19.01
N ALA A 6 -4.28 34.58 18.14
CA ALA A 6 -4.44 34.33 16.71
C ALA A 6 -3.05 34.22 16.08
N ALA A 7 -2.81 33.24 15.26
CA ALA A 7 -1.68 33.18 14.36
C ALA A 7 -2.18 32.96 12.93
N ALA A 8 -1.95 33.97 12.15
CA ALA A 8 -2.25 34.14 10.74
C ALA A 8 -1.42 33.20 9.85
N GLY A 9 -2.01 32.66 8.83
CA GLY A 9 -1.85 32.88 7.39
C GLY A 9 -0.44 32.75 6.82
N ALA A 10 -0.21 31.68 6.05
CA ALA A 10 0.74 31.77 4.93
C ALA A 10 0.13 31.01 3.73
N ARG A 11 -0.42 31.80 2.83
CA ARG A 11 -0.77 31.40 1.46
C ARG A 11 0.53 31.37 0.66
N PHE A 12 0.89 30.23 0.13
CA PHE A 12 1.84 30.16 -0.97
C PHE A 12 1.10 29.84 -2.26
N LEU A 13 0.80 30.90 -3.01
CA LEU A 13 0.55 30.84 -4.44
C LEU A 13 1.90 30.81 -5.13
N GLY A 14 2.13 29.85 -6.00
CA GLY A 14 3.21 29.88 -6.97
C GLY A 14 2.78 29.15 -8.23
N PRO A 15 2.44 29.89 -9.31
CA PRO A 15 2.27 29.29 -10.62
C PRO A 15 3.59 29.33 -11.37
N THR A 16 4.05 28.24 -11.93
CA THR A 16 5.05 28.29 -13.00
C THR A 16 4.68 27.30 -14.09
N LEU A 17 4.09 27.88 -15.12
CA LEU A 17 4.08 27.44 -16.51
C LEU A 17 5.53 27.23 -16.98
N LEU A 18 5.82 26.12 -17.64
CA LEU A 18 6.72 26.13 -18.80
C LEU A 18 6.40 24.94 -19.69
N ALA A 19 5.81 25.27 -20.83
CA ALA A 19 5.72 24.45 -22.03
C ALA A 19 7.12 24.29 -22.61
N LEU A 20 7.41 23.12 -23.17
CA LEU A 20 8.17 23.04 -24.43
C LEU A 20 7.97 21.68 -25.09
N THR A 21 7.34 21.74 -26.22
CA THR A 21 7.31 20.88 -27.40
C THR A 21 8.68 20.31 -27.78
N LEU A 22 8.71 19.03 -28.19
CA LEU A 22 9.58 18.60 -29.29
C LEU A 22 8.97 17.35 -29.96
N LEU A 23 8.59 17.57 -31.21
CA LEU A 23 8.28 16.58 -32.22
C LEU A 23 9.48 15.66 -32.42
N GLY A 24 9.26 14.36 -32.44
CA GLY A 24 10.20 13.36 -32.89
C GLY A 24 9.46 12.26 -33.64
N LEU A 25 9.26 12.50 -34.95
CA LEU A 25 8.74 11.57 -35.93
C LEU A 25 9.84 10.56 -36.29
N SER A 26 9.66 9.28 -35.96
CA SER A 26 10.46 8.21 -36.52
C SER A 26 9.59 7.00 -36.81
N ALA A 27 9.15 6.91 -38.03
CA ALA A 27 8.60 5.73 -38.64
C ALA A 27 9.73 4.75 -38.97
N LEU A 28 9.65 3.53 -38.47
CA LEU A 28 10.34 2.39 -39.02
C LEU A 28 9.37 1.21 -39.11
N LEU A 29 9.00 0.92 -40.34
CA LEU A 29 8.33 -0.32 -40.74
C LEU A 29 9.26 -1.50 -40.44
N GLY A 30 8.75 -2.49 -39.75
CA GLY A 30 9.41 -3.76 -39.48
C GLY A 30 8.40 -4.87 -39.45
N ALA A 31 8.25 -5.51 -40.57
CA ALA A 31 7.74 -6.81 -40.97
C ALA A 31 7.19 -7.78 -39.91
N CYS A 32 6.01 -8.32 -40.27
CA CYS A 32 5.40 -9.58 -39.94
C CYS A 32 6.34 -10.69 -39.46
N SER A 33 6.01 -11.27 -38.32
CA SER A 33 6.20 -12.69 -38.08
C SER A 33 5.06 -13.18 -37.23
N SER A 34 4.09 -13.77 -37.86
CA SER A 34 3.07 -14.59 -37.24
C SER A 34 3.73 -15.84 -36.68
N ALA A 35 4.08 -15.84 -35.41
CA ALA A 35 4.40 -17.04 -34.66
C ALA A 35 3.25 -17.29 -33.69
N THR A 36 2.36 -18.14 -34.11
CA THR A 36 1.41 -18.83 -33.28
C THR A 36 2.18 -19.66 -32.25
N SER A 37 2.40 -19.12 -31.07
CA SER A 37 2.94 -19.86 -29.94
C SER A 37 1.90 -19.88 -28.84
N SER A 38 0.98 -20.80 -28.97
CA SER A 38 0.08 -21.25 -27.89
C SER A 38 0.87 -22.08 -26.87
N ALA A 39 1.87 -21.50 -26.22
CA ALA A 39 2.62 -22.15 -25.14
C ALA A 39 3.19 -21.09 -24.19
N GLY A 40 2.31 -20.42 -23.45
CA GLY A 40 2.72 -19.36 -22.52
C GLY A 40 1.92 -19.29 -21.22
N SER A 41 0.88 -20.09 -21.05
CA SER A 41 0.04 -19.97 -19.85
C SER A 41 0.61 -20.64 -18.59
N ALA A 42 1.59 -21.52 -18.71
CA ALA A 42 2.16 -22.23 -17.56
C ALA A 42 3.28 -21.46 -16.85
N ALA A 43 4.03 -20.61 -17.57
CA ALA A 43 5.13 -19.84 -16.97
C ALA A 43 4.63 -18.62 -16.14
N GLY A 44 3.48 -18.07 -16.48
CA GLY A 44 2.90 -16.93 -15.73
C GLY A 44 2.41 -17.30 -14.32
N GLY A 45 1.94 -18.54 -14.13
CA GLY A 45 1.42 -19.00 -12.85
C GLY A 45 2.51 -19.15 -11.77
N THR A 46 3.64 -19.71 -12.11
CA THR A 46 4.74 -19.91 -11.14
C THR A 46 5.43 -18.60 -10.77
N ALA A 47 5.64 -17.70 -11.72
CA ALA A 47 6.19 -16.37 -11.43
C ALA A 47 5.24 -15.53 -10.56
N SER A 48 3.94 -15.60 -10.80
CA SER A 48 2.93 -14.93 -9.98
C SER A 48 2.91 -15.49 -8.55
N THR A 49 2.98 -16.80 -8.36
CA THR A 49 3.02 -17.43 -7.04
C THR A 49 4.25 -17.04 -6.25
N ALA A 50 5.43 -17.05 -6.86
CA ALA A 50 6.67 -16.62 -6.23
C ALA A 50 6.61 -15.15 -5.81
N ALA A 51 6.06 -14.27 -6.65
CA ALA A 51 5.90 -12.85 -6.34
C ALA A 51 4.93 -12.63 -5.16
N VAL A 52 3.82 -13.36 -5.12
CA VAL A 52 2.88 -13.32 -3.99
C VAL A 52 3.56 -13.79 -2.71
N HIS A 53 4.29 -14.90 -2.75
CA HIS A 53 5.02 -15.41 -1.59
C HIS A 53 6.02 -14.38 -1.03
N THR A 54 6.79 -13.73 -1.91
CA THR A 54 7.72 -12.66 -1.51
C THR A 54 6.98 -11.49 -0.84
N THR A 55 5.84 -11.07 -1.42
CA THR A 55 5.01 -10.02 -0.84
C THR A 55 4.46 -10.43 0.54
N CYS A 56 4.00 -11.67 0.68
CA CYS A 56 3.52 -12.19 1.96
C CYS A 56 4.61 -12.20 3.04
N SER A 57 5.84 -12.55 2.67
CA SER A 57 6.98 -12.48 3.59
C SER A 57 7.27 -11.05 4.05
N GLN A 58 7.15 -10.06 3.15
CA GLN A 58 7.30 -8.65 3.50
C GLN A 58 6.18 -8.19 4.43
N VAL A 59 4.93 -8.56 4.15
CA VAL A 59 3.79 -8.24 5.03
C VAL A 59 3.99 -8.84 6.42
N SER A 60 4.39 -10.12 6.49
CA SER A 60 4.65 -10.79 7.77
C SER A 60 5.78 -10.11 8.54
N ALA A 61 6.87 -9.73 7.87
CA ALA A 61 7.98 -9.03 8.50
C ALA A 61 7.54 -7.69 9.10
N VAL A 62 6.77 -6.89 8.33
CA VAL A 62 6.24 -5.62 8.81
C VAL A 62 5.34 -5.84 10.03
N LEU A 63 4.38 -6.77 9.97
CA LEU A 63 3.43 -7.00 11.06
C LEU A 63 4.06 -7.65 12.30
N SER A 64 5.27 -8.18 12.18
CA SER A 64 6.04 -8.72 13.31
C SER A 64 6.98 -7.69 13.95
N ASP A 65 7.09 -6.50 13.36
CA ASP A 65 7.94 -5.41 13.84
C ASP A 65 7.11 -4.38 14.62
N GLY A 66 7.76 -3.65 15.52
CA GLY A 66 7.13 -2.61 16.33
C GLY A 66 6.88 -3.01 17.78
N PRO A 67 6.19 -2.14 18.55
CA PRO A 67 5.83 -2.44 19.92
C PRO A 67 4.81 -3.58 20.01
N ASP A 68 4.73 -4.20 21.19
CA ASP A 68 3.77 -5.26 21.47
C ASP A 68 2.32 -4.73 21.36
N PRO A 69 1.48 -5.32 20.48
CA PRO A 69 0.12 -4.80 20.24
C PRO A 69 -0.83 -4.94 21.44
N ASP A 70 -0.55 -5.82 22.39
CA ASP A 70 -1.35 -5.97 23.60
C ASP A 70 -0.99 -4.91 24.64
N SER A 71 0.28 -4.48 24.65
CA SER A 71 0.79 -3.49 25.61
C SER A 71 0.64 -2.05 25.08
N ASP A 72 0.89 -1.83 23.80
CA ASP A 72 0.78 -0.53 23.12
C ASP A 72 0.13 -0.67 21.73
N PRO A 73 -1.19 -0.88 21.68
CA PRO A 73 -1.89 -1.08 20.42
C PRO A 73 -1.88 0.15 19.51
N VAL A 74 -1.76 1.35 20.07
CA VAL A 74 -1.75 2.60 19.29
C VAL A 74 -0.38 2.81 18.66
N GLY A 75 0.69 2.63 19.42
CA GLY A 75 2.07 2.69 18.91
C GLY A 75 2.35 1.58 17.90
N TYR A 76 1.81 0.36 18.13
CA TYR A 76 1.87 -0.71 17.13
C TYR A 76 1.21 -0.27 15.81
N ALA A 77 -0.02 0.25 15.87
CA ALA A 77 -0.73 0.70 14.67
C ALA A 77 0.04 1.80 13.91
N GLU A 78 0.62 2.76 14.63
CA GLU A 78 1.46 3.82 14.03
C GLU A 78 2.65 3.23 13.29
N ALA A 79 3.36 2.29 13.90
CA ALA A 79 4.54 1.65 13.32
C ALA A 79 4.25 0.89 12.02
N GLN A 80 3.02 0.38 11.83
CA GLN A 80 2.65 -0.39 10.64
C GLN A 80 2.29 0.47 9.42
N ILE A 81 1.86 1.72 9.61
CA ILE A 81 1.26 2.55 8.55
C ILE A 81 2.22 2.77 7.38
N LEU A 82 3.42 3.28 7.64
CA LEU A 82 4.39 3.61 6.60
C LEU A 82 4.98 2.37 5.93
N PRO A 83 5.45 1.34 6.66
CA PRO A 83 6.03 0.16 6.03
C PRO A 83 5.04 -0.60 5.15
N LEU A 84 3.78 -0.76 5.58
CA LEU A 84 2.73 -1.36 4.74
C LEU A 84 2.51 -0.57 3.45
N GLY A 85 2.54 0.77 3.52
CA GLY A 85 2.41 1.64 2.35
C GLY A 85 3.55 1.52 1.34
N GLN A 86 4.70 1.00 1.74
CA GLN A 86 5.88 0.80 0.89
C GLN A 86 5.93 -0.58 0.22
N ILE A 87 5.05 -1.51 0.60
CA ILE A 87 5.00 -2.83 -0.02
C ILE A 87 4.38 -2.74 -1.41
N HIS A 88 5.15 -3.11 -2.42
CA HIS A 88 4.71 -3.15 -3.81
C HIS A 88 4.48 -4.58 -4.29
N THR A 89 3.36 -4.82 -4.95
CA THR A 89 3.04 -6.11 -5.57
C THR A 89 2.33 -5.91 -6.89
N SER A 90 2.56 -6.81 -7.84
CA SER A 90 1.83 -6.87 -9.11
C SER A 90 0.41 -7.43 -8.94
N ASP A 91 0.16 -8.19 -7.87
CA ASP A 91 -1.19 -8.68 -7.56
C ASP A 91 -2.08 -7.53 -7.09
N ALA A 92 -3.08 -7.18 -7.89
CA ALA A 92 -3.96 -6.06 -7.63
C ALA A 92 -4.85 -6.27 -6.39
N GLN A 93 -5.24 -7.53 -6.10
CA GLN A 93 -6.10 -7.83 -4.97
C GLN A 93 -5.30 -7.78 -3.65
N LEU A 94 -4.09 -8.34 -3.65
CA LEU A 94 -3.20 -8.28 -2.49
C LEU A 94 -2.78 -6.83 -2.21
N ARG A 95 -2.45 -6.05 -3.25
CA ARG A 95 -2.15 -4.62 -3.10
C ARG A 95 -3.31 -3.86 -2.46
N ALA A 96 -4.55 -4.11 -2.92
CA ALA A 96 -5.74 -3.48 -2.34
C ALA A 96 -5.96 -3.91 -0.88
N ALA A 97 -5.67 -5.18 -0.54
CA ALA A 97 -5.78 -5.67 0.83
C ALA A 97 -4.75 -5.02 1.75
N ILE A 98 -3.48 -4.88 1.31
CA ILE A 98 -2.42 -4.19 2.05
C ILE A 98 -2.79 -2.72 2.28
N GLY A 99 -3.27 -2.01 1.24
CA GLY A 99 -3.70 -0.62 1.36
C GLY A 99 -4.88 -0.44 2.33
N LYS A 100 -5.83 -1.38 2.36
CA LYS A 100 -6.92 -1.36 3.33
C LYS A 100 -6.43 -1.57 4.76
N LEU A 101 -5.46 -2.45 4.97
CA LEU A 101 -4.88 -2.68 6.30
C LEU A 101 -4.14 -1.43 6.79
N ALA A 102 -3.30 -0.82 5.96
CA ALA A 102 -2.62 0.44 6.29
C ALA A 102 -3.61 1.57 6.63
N SER A 103 -4.71 1.69 5.86
CA SER A 103 -5.77 2.66 6.12
C SER A 103 -6.53 2.38 7.42
N ALA A 104 -6.75 1.12 7.76
CA ALA A 104 -7.40 0.71 9.00
C ALA A 104 -6.52 1.04 10.23
N TYR A 105 -5.22 0.77 10.15
CA TYR A 105 -4.27 1.18 11.20
C TYR A 105 -4.21 2.70 11.35
N ARG A 106 -4.24 3.44 10.25
CA ARG A 106 -4.30 4.91 10.29
C ARG A 106 -5.54 5.38 11.05
N ALA A 107 -6.73 4.88 10.72
CA ALA A 107 -7.97 5.26 11.39
C ALA A 107 -7.96 4.87 12.88
N PHE A 108 -7.33 3.75 13.23
CA PHE A 108 -7.16 3.31 14.61
C PHE A 108 -6.22 4.25 15.37
N PHE A 109 -5.09 4.59 14.81
CA PHE A 109 -4.13 5.54 15.36
C PHE A 109 -4.75 6.91 15.53
N ASP A 110 -5.39 7.47 14.50
CA ASP A 110 -6.01 8.81 14.51
C ASP A 110 -7.10 8.93 15.57
N SER A 111 -7.76 7.83 15.93
CA SER A 111 -8.75 7.75 17.03
C SER A 111 -8.12 7.48 18.40
N ASN A 112 -6.80 7.42 18.49
CA ASN A 112 -6.09 6.98 19.70
C ASN A 112 -6.65 5.66 20.28
N GLY A 113 -6.96 4.71 19.39
CA GLY A 113 -7.48 3.40 19.74
C GLY A 113 -8.92 3.37 20.29
N THR A 114 -9.62 4.50 20.36
CA THR A 114 -10.96 4.58 21.00
C THR A 114 -12.11 4.19 20.05
N SER A 115 -11.92 4.29 18.73
CA SER A 115 -12.97 4.01 17.75
C SER A 115 -13.24 2.50 17.60
N SER A 116 -14.45 2.07 17.96
CA SER A 116 -14.89 0.67 17.75
C SER A 116 -14.93 0.29 16.27
N SER A 117 -15.32 1.22 15.39
CA SER A 117 -15.35 0.99 13.94
C SER A 117 -13.95 0.81 13.37
N ALA A 118 -12.95 1.55 13.87
CA ALA A 118 -11.57 1.38 13.46
C ALA A 118 -11.02 0.01 13.90
N LYS A 119 -11.32 -0.44 15.13
CA LYS A 119 -10.98 -1.78 15.62
C LYS A 119 -11.53 -2.88 14.70
N LEU A 120 -12.82 -2.79 14.36
CA LEU A 120 -13.46 -3.74 13.45
C LEU A 120 -12.83 -3.70 12.04
N SER A 121 -12.45 -2.52 11.57
CA SER A 121 -11.78 -2.36 10.28
C SER A 121 -10.40 -3.02 10.26
N VAL A 122 -9.61 -2.88 11.33
CA VAL A 122 -8.32 -3.58 11.48
C VAL A 122 -8.53 -5.09 11.45
N ALA A 123 -9.46 -5.61 12.26
CA ALA A 123 -9.74 -7.04 12.32
C ALA A 123 -10.19 -7.60 10.95
N ALA A 124 -11.06 -6.88 10.24
CA ALA A 124 -11.53 -7.27 8.91
C ALA A 124 -10.41 -7.24 7.86
N ALA A 125 -9.56 -6.21 7.90
CA ALA A 125 -8.43 -6.08 6.99
C ALA A 125 -7.36 -7.16 7.26
N SER A 126 -7.03 -7.45 8.52
CA SER A 126 -6.12 -8.54 8.92
C SER A 126 -6.64 -9.91 8.43
N LYS A 127 -7.93 -10.18 8.62
CA LYS A 127 -8.55 -11.39 8.08
C LYS A 127 -8.42 -11.47 6.56
N ARG A 128 -8.56 -10.34 5.86
CA ARG A 128 -8.38 -10.30 4.41
C ARG A 128 -6.93 -10.55 4.00
N ILE A 129 -5.96 -9.99 4.72
CA ILE A 129 -4.53 -10.31 4.50
C ILE A 129 -4.29 -11.80 4.67
N ASN A 130 -4.79 -12.42 5.75
CA ASN A 130 -4.61 -13.85 6.01
C ASN A 130 -5.24 -14.75 4.93
N SER A 131 -6.21 -14.26 4.14
CA SER A 131 -6.74 -15.00 3.01
C SER A 131 -5.78 -15.11 1.81
N PHE A 132 -4.80 -14.19 1.71
CA PHE A 132 -3.73 -14.23 0.70
C PHE A 132 -2.43 -14.78 1.27
N CYS A 133 -2.13 -14.43 2.50
CA CYS A 133 -0.89 -14.68 3.21
C CYS A 133 -1.22 -15.37 4.55
N PRO A 134 -1.49 -16.68 4.57
CA PRO A 134 -1.89 -17.37 5.78
C PRO A 134 -0.87 -17.18 6.93
N GLY A 135 -1.35 -16.73 8.09
CA GLY A 135 -0.53 -16.50 9.28
C GLY A 135 0.27 -15.20 9.30
N ALA A 136 0.16 -14.34 8.29
CA ALA A 136 0.93 -13.10 8.25
C ALA A 136 0.38 -12.01 9.20
N ALA A 137 -0.90 -12.07 9.53
CA ALA A 137 -1.58 -11.10 10.41
C ALA A 137 -2.31 -11.82 11.56
N SER A 138 -1.57 -12.61 12.32
CA SER A 138 -2.06 -13.40 13.47
C SER A 138 -1.61 -12.78 14.77
#